data_ece71690be85af88a0f2c84074430836
#
_entry.id   ece71690be85af88a0f2c84074430836
#
_cell.length_a   1.000
_cell.length_b   1.000
_cell.length_c   1.000
_cell.angle_alpha   90.00
_cell.angle_beta   90.00
_cell.angle_gamma   90.00
#
_symmetry.space_group_name_H-M   'P 1'
#
loop_
_entity.id
_entity.type
_entity.pdbx_description
1 polymer ?
#
loop_
_entity_poly.entity_id
_entity_poly.type
_entity_poly.pdbx_seq_one_letter_code
_entity_poly.pdbx_strand_id
1 'polypeptide(L)'
;MESRPDAHRADVLPPDVSHVFLDVGGTLLFPEPSAADIFRRALASRGHVVDRESISRFLHAPETIVSLIRPLSADRVAEYYRSVNARVIEHMGFEPDDAMVDEIHREFDAPVTWKPFPQAVEVLRDLRAAGYRLGVISNATPTLVETLRRTGLAPYLETVTCSSDIGAEKPHPKIFHAAVGRAGVPPEKAVHVGDSYEADYLGARRAGLHALLLCREAAPPVPCPSIRSLGELSALLTGGRSQQ
;
A
#
# COMPACT_ATOMS: atom_id res chain seq x y z
N MET A 1 6.31 -23.29 -22.09
CA MET A 1 6.36 -22.18 -21.12
C MET A 1 6.58 -20.92 -21.96
N GLU A 2 5.47 -20.36 -22.48
CA GLU A 2 5.50 -19.19 -23.36
C GLU A 2 5.72 -17.96 -22.49
N SER A 3 6.85 -17.28 -22.72
CA SER A 3 7.10 -15.93 -22.21
C SER A 3 6.00 -15.01 -22.74
N ARG A 4 5.19 -14.44 -21.84
CA ARG A 4 4.29 -13.33 -22.20
C ARG A 4 5.15 -12.22 -22.83
N PRO A 5 4.75 -11.65 -23.96
CA PRO A 5 5.46 -10.53 -24.55
C PRO A 5 5.48 -9.36 -23.54
N ASP A 6 6.60 -8.65 -23.48
CA ASP A 6 6.74 -7.39 -22.74
C ASP A 6 5.61 -6.46 -23.16
N ALA A 7 4.68 -6.20 -22.25
CA ALA A 7 3.59 -5.25 -22.49
C ALA A 7 4.23 -3.87 -22.64
N HIS A 8 4.22 -3.32 -23.85
CA HIS A 8 4.66 -1.96 -24.07
C HIS A 8 3.79 -1.01 -23.23
N ARG A 9 4.39 0.07 -22.70
CA ARG A 9 3.68 1.09 -21.89
C ARG A 9 2.37 1.54 -22.54
N ALA A 10 2.34 1.68 -23.86
CA ALA A 10 1.17 2.12 -24.63
C ALA A 10 -0.04 1.17 -24.49
N ASP A 11 0.21 -0.13 -24.20
CA ASP A 11 -0.84 -1.13 -24.00
C ASP A 11 -1.40 -1.13 -22.58
N VAL A 12 -0.69 -0.51 -21.63
CA VAL A 12 -1.00 -0.56 -20.19
C VAL A 12 -1.43 0.80 -19.65
N LEU A 13 -0.77 1.88 -20.08
CA LEU A 13 -1.02 3.24 -19.59
C LEU A 13 -1.02 4.25 -20.76
N PRO A 14 -1.94 5.24 -20.74
CA PRO A 14 -1.92 6.33 -21.72
C PRO A 14 -0.60 7.13 -21.69
N PRO A 15 -0.19 7.69 -22.83
CA PRO A 15 1.08 8.44 -22.93
C PRO A 15 1.10 9.73 -22.12
N ASP A 16 -0.06 10.31 -21.81
CA ASP A 16 -0.23 11.58 -21.13
C ASP A 16 -0.33 11.48 -19.59
N VAL A 17 -0.14 10.29 -19.02
CA VAL A 17 0.01 10.12 -17.58
C VAL A 17 1.22 10.92 -17.09
N SER A 18 0.98 11.82 -16.15
CA SER A 18 1.98 12.74 -15.60
C SER A 18 2.22 12.57 -14.09
N HIS A 19 1.27 11.94 -13.38
CA HIS A 19 1.33 11.73 -11.94
C HIS A 19 1.29 10.25 -11.59
N VAL A 20 2.17 9.85 -10.67
CA VAL A 20 2.21 8.49 -10.12
C VAL A 20 1.95 8.58 -8.63
N PHE A 21 0.84 8.00 -8.20
CA PHE A 21 0.53 7.81 -6.79
C PHE A 21 0.88 6.37 -6.41
N LEU A 22 1.58 6.21 -5.28
CA LEU A 22 1.93 4.90 -4.78
C LEU A 22 1.27 4.65 -3.42
N ASP A 23 0.86 3.43 -3.17
CA ASP A 23 0.61 2.98 -1.82
C ASP A 23 1.92 2.88 -1.04
N VAL A 24 1.84 2.73 0.29
CA VAL A 24 3.02 2.71 1.16
C VAL A 24 3.28 1.33 1.74
N GLY A 25 2.37 0.82 2.57
CA GLY A 25 2.56 -0.49 3.21
C GLY A 25 2.40 -1.63 2.20
N GLY A 26 3.35 -2.57 2.12
CA GLY A 26 3.33 -3.61 1.09
C GLY A 26 3.80 -3.15 -0.29
N THR A 27 3.84 -1.84 -0.56
CA THR A 27 4.26 -1.26 -1.84
C THR A 27 5.63 -0.60 -1.75
N LEU A 28 5.79 0.47 -1.01
CA LEU A 28 7.06 1.18 -0.81
C LEU A 28 7.79 0.71 0.44
N LEU A 29 7.06 0.36 1.48
CA LEU A 29 7.57 -0.01 2.79
C LEU A 29 7.03 -1.38 3.23
N PHE A 30 7.82 -2.07 4.04
CA PHE A 30 7.42 -3.27 4.76
C PHE A 30 7.76 -3.12 6.24
N PRO A 31 7.02 -3.80 7.14
CA PRO A 31 7.35 -3.77 8.56
C PRO A 31 8.51 -4.72 8.88
N GLU A 32 9.47 -4.28 9.70
CA GLU A 32 10.55 -5.08 10.25
C GLU A 32 10.63 -4.84 11.77
N PRO A 33 10.22 -5.81 12.57
CA PRO A 33 9.87 -7.21 12.24
C PRO A 33 8.61 -7.32 11.37
N SER A 34 8.45 -8.47 10.68
CA SER A 34 7.29 -8.70 9.82
C SER A 34 5.97 -8.67 10.60
N ALA A 35 4.86 -8.39 9.91
CA ALA A 35 3.54 -8.41 10.54
C ALA A 35 3.30 -9.74 11.28
N ALA A 36 3.64 -10.88 10.67
CA ALA A 36 3.52 -12.18 11.32
C ALA A 36 4.38 -12.31 12.59
N ASP A 37 5.57 -11.72 12.61
CA ASP A 37 6.43 -11.73 13.80
C ASP A 37 5.90 -10.81 14.91
N ILE A 38 5.28 -9.69 14.56
CA ILE A 38 4.63 -8.80 15.52
C ILE A 38 3.50 -9.55 16.23
N PHE A 39 2.57 -10.13 15.49
CA PHE A 39 1.47 -10.91 16.07
C PHE A 39 1.99 -12.12 16.87
N ARG A 40 2.95 -12.87 16.31
CA ARG A 40 3.54 -14.03 17.01
C ARG A 40 4.14 -13.66 18.36
N ARG A 41 4.85 -12.54 18.46
CA ARG A 41 5.43 -12.08 19.76
C ARG A 41 4.36 -11.70 20.76
N ALA A 42 3.34 -10.97 20.31
CA ALA A 42 2.23 -10.57 21.18
C ALA A 42 1.43 -11.78 21.69
N LEU A 43 1.23 -12.81 20.89
CA LEU A 43 0.60 -14.05 21.29
C LEU A 43 1.51 -14.86 22.23
N ALA A 44 2.80 -14.97 21.92
CA ALA A 44 3.75 -15.72 22.73
C ALA A 44 3.93 -15.14 24.14
N SER A 45 3.87 -13.82 24.33
CA SER A 45 3.92 -13.16 25.63
C SER A 45 2.73 -13.52 26.54
N ARG A 46 1.68 -14.10 25.95
CA ARG A 46 0.48 -14.61 26.66
C ARG A 46 0.41 -16.13 26.71
N GLY A 47 1.53 -16.81 26.38
CA GLY A 47 1.64 -18.27 26.43
C GLY A 47 1.05 -18.99 25.23
N HIS A 48 0.62 -18.28 24.17
CA HIS A 48 0.11 -18.89 22.96
C HIS A 48 1.25 -19.20 21.98
N VAL A 49 1.31 -20.43 21.48
CA VAL A 49 2.31 -20.87 20.50
C VAL A 49 1.64 -20.99 19.14
N VAL A 50 1.98 -20.09 18.24
CA VAL A 50 1.49 -20.09 16.86
C VAL A 50 2.69 -20.02 15.93
N ASP A 51 2.71 -20.85 14.89
CA ASP A 51 3.78 -20.79 13.91
C ASP A 51 3.64 -19.56 13.01
N ARG A 52 4.78 -19.01 12.61
CA ARG A 52 4.86 -17.80 11.80
C ARG A 52 4.17 -17.93 10.43
N GLU A 53 4.25 -19.12 9.84
CA GLU A 53 3.70 -19.36 8.50
C GLU A 53 2.17 -19.35 8.50
N SER A 54 1.55 -19.93 9.53
CA SER A 54 0.10 -19.87 9.73
C SER A 54 -0.39 -18.43 9.87
N ILE A 55 0.28 -17.60 10.66
CA ILE A 55 -0.05 -16.17 10.79
C ILE A 55 0.14 -15.46 9.44
N SER A 56 1.26 -15.69 8.76
CA SER A 56 1.54 -15.06 7.46
C SER A 56 0.49 -15.43 6.42
N ARG A 57 0.14 -16.71 6.32
CA ARG A 57 -0.90 -17.19 5.40
C ARG A 57 -2.25 -16.51 5.65
N PHE A 58 -2.60 -16.37 6.92
CA PHE A 58 -3.83 -15.69 7.32
C PHE A 58 -3.83 -14.21 6.92
N LEU A 59 -2.75 -13.48 7.23
CA LEU A 59 -2.64 -12.05 6.92
C LEU A 59 -2.69 -11.73 5.43
N HIS A 60 -2.32 -12.69 4.57
CA HIS A 60 -2.35 -12.54 3.11
C HIS A 60 -3.58 -13.18 2.44
N ALA A 61 -4.50 -13.75 3.22
CA ALA A 61 -5.71 -14.33 2.67
C ALA A 61 -6.67 -13.24 2.15
N PRO A 62 -7.16 -13.33 0.90
CA PRO A 62 -8.03 -12.31 0.32
C PRO A 62 -9.28 -12.03 1.17
N GLU A 63 -9.86 -13.07 1.74
CA GLU A 63 -11.06 -12.97 2.59
C GLU A 63 -10.80 -12.14 3.86
N THR A 64 -9.60 -12.23 4.40
CA THR A 64 -9.19 -11.46 5.59
C THR A 64 -9.15 -9.97 5.26
N ILE A 65 -8.52 -9.60 4.16
CA ILE A 65 -8.38 -8.20 3.74
C ILE A 65 -9.77 -7.57 3.51
N VAL A 66 -10.63 -8.24 2.75
CA VAL A 66 -11.98 -7.74 2.44
C VAL A 66 -12.86 -7.61 3.69
N SER A 67 -12.78 -8.56 4.62
CA SER A 67 -13.58 -8.53 5.85
C SER A 67 -13.17 -7.43 6.83
N LEU A 68 -11.95 -6.90 6.69
CA LEU A 68 -11.39 -5.88 7.57
C LEU A 68 -11.69 -4.45 7.09
N ILE A 69 -12.05 -4.25 5.82
CA ILE A 69 -12.36 -2.94 5.26
C ILE A 69 -13.73 -2.48 5.73
N ARG A 70 -13.80 -1.40 6.52
CA ARG A 70 -15.04 -0.73 6.91
C ARG A 70 -14.92 0.79 6.68
N PRO A 71 -16.03 1.50 6.45
CA PRO A 71 -16.00 2.97 6.36
C PRO A 71 -15.47 3.56 7.67
N LEU A 72 -14.50 4.45 7.57
CA LEU A 72 -13.89 5.17 8.68
C LEU A 72 -14.49 6.58 8.81
N SER A 73 -14.62 7.04 10.06
CA SER A 73 -14.64 8.45 10.40
C SER A 73 -13.25 8.88 10.84
N ALA A 74 -12.82 10.08 10.47
CA ALA A 74 -11.45 10.57 10.70
C ALA A 74 -11.02 10.59 12.18
N ASP A 75 -11.97 10.70 13.08
CA ASP A 75 -11.80 10.73 14.54
C ASP A 75 -11.59 9.33 15.17
N ARG A 76 -11.76 8.25 14.41
CA ARG A 76 -11.75 6.86 14.91
C ARG A 76 -10.69 5.96 14.26
N VAL A 77 -9.67 6.55 13.64
CA VAL A 77 -8.65 5.79 12.90
C VAL A 77 -7.89 4.80 13.80
N ALA A 78 -7.46 5.25 14.97
CA ALA A 78 -6.74 4.37 15.91
C ALA A 78 -7.64 3.22 16.41
N GLU A 79 -8.90 3.50 16.73
CA GLU A 79 -9.89 2.50 17.14
C GLU A 79 -10.14 1.48 16.02
N TYR A 80 -10.18 1.94 14.78
CA TYR A 80 -10.31 1.06 13.63
C TYR A 80 -9.15 0.08 13.53
N TYR A 81 -7.88 0.54 13.54
CA TYR A 81 -6.72 -0.36 13.45
C TYR A 81 -6.63 -1.30 14.65
N ARG A 82 -7.01 -0.85 15.83
CA ARG A 82 -7.16 -1.73 17.00
C ARG A 82 -8.20 -2.83 16.74
N SER A 83 -9.35 -2.47 16.16
CA SER A 83 -10.38 -3.46 15.82
C SER A 83 -9.93 -4.45 14.73
N VAL A 84 -9.11 -4.01 13.78
CA VAL A 84 -8.46 -4.89 12.80
C VAL A 84 -7.54 -5.89 13.49
N ASN A 85 -6.66 -5.42 14.38
CA ASN A 85 -5.76 -6.28 15.12
C ASN A 85 -6.51 -7.30 15.99
N ALA A 86 -7.57 -6.87 16.69
CA ALA A 86 -8.41 -7.77 17.48
C ALA A 86 -9.02 -8.88 16.61
N ARG A 87 -9.57 -8.55 15.44
CA ARG A 87 -10.14 -9.54 14.51
C ARG A 87 -9.11 -10.53 13.96
N VAL A 88 -7.90 -10.07 13.71
CA VAL A 88 -6.81 -10.98 13.32
C VAL A 88 -6.57 -12.02 14.41
N ILE A 89 -6.53 -11.60 15.68
CA ILE A 89 -6.36 -12.49 16.82
C ILE A 89 -7.53 -13.44 16.97
N GLU A 90 -8.77 -12.95 16.91
CA GLU A 90 -10.00 -13.76 16.98
C GLU A 90 -10.03 -14.83 15.89
N HIS A 91 -9.67 -14.46 14.67
CA HIS A 91 -9.68 -15.39 13.54
C HIS A 91 -8.60 -16.48 13.66
N MET A 92 -7.50 -16.20 14.37
CA MET A 92 -6.52 -17.23 14.72
C MET A 92 -6.99 -18.14 15.87
N GLY A 93 -8.20 -17.93 16.40
CA GLY A 93 -8.81 -18.75 17.44
C GLY A 93 -8.43 -18.32 18.87
N PHE A 94 -7.96 -17.08 19.06
CA PHE A 94 -7.61 -16.54 20.36
C PHE A 94 -8.53 -15.39 20.76
N GLU A 95 -8.69 -15.19 22.07
CA GLU A 95 -9.40 -14.03 22.57
C GLU A 95 -8.42 -12.83 22.68
N PRO A 96 -8.70 -11.69 22.02
CA PRO A 96 -7.88 -10.51 22.14
C PRO A 96 -8.11 -9.84 23.51
N ASP A 97 -7.04 -9.50 24.21
CA ASP A 97 -7.07 -8.54 25.30
C ASP A 97 -6.64 -7.14 24.83
N ASP A 98 -7.14 -6.10 25.50
CA ASP A 98 -6.85 -4.71 25.13
C ASP A 98 -5.35 -4.42 25.13
N ALA A 99 -4.58 -4.97 26.07
CA ALA A 99 -3.14 -4.74 26.19
C ALA A 99 -2.38 -5.37 25.00
N MET A 100 -2.81 -6.55 24.54
CA MET A 100 -2.24 -7.20 23.35
C MET A 100 -2.54 -6.41 22.09
N VAL A 101 -3.79 -5.98 21.93
CA VAL A 101 -4.21 -5.15 20.78
C VAL A 101 -3.45 -3.84 20.73
N ASP A 102 -3.26 -3.19 21.89
CA ASP A 102 -2.48 -1.95 22.03
C ASP A 102 -1.00 -2.15 21.75
N GLU A 103 -0.42 -3.26 22.18
CA GLU A 103 0.97 -3.61 21.90
C GLU A 103 1.21 -3.74 20.40
N ILE A 104 0.37 -4.51 19.71
CA ILE A 104 0.44 -4.70 18.27
C ILE A 104 0.23 -3.37 17.54
N HIS A 105 -0.79 -2.60 17.93
CA HIS A 105 -1.09 -1.31 17.31
C HIS A 105 0.08 -0.34 17.43
N ARG A 106 0.67 -0.20 18.63
CA ARG A 106 1.83 0.68 18.87
C ARG A 106 3.03 0.28 18.03
N GLU A 107 3.24 -1.01 17.78
CA GLU A 107 4.35 -1.47 16.96
C GLU A 107 4.16 -1.11 15.49
N PHE A 108 2.96 -1.31 14.92
CA PHE A 108 2.66 -0.89 13.56
C PHE A 108 2.63 0.63 13.38
N ASP A 109 2.22 1.37 14.41
CA ASP A 109 2.18 2.83 14.37
C ASP A 109 3.57 3.48 14.56
N ALA A 110 4.57 2.72 15.03
CA ALA A 110 5.91 3.24 15.23
C ALA A 110 6.66 3.42 13.89
N PRO A 111 7.10 4.65 13.54
CA PRO A 111 7.81 4.89 12.27
C PRO A 111 9.09 4.06 12.11
N VAL A 112 9.73 3.63 13.20
CA VAL A 112 10.95 2.81 13.19
C VAL A 112 10.73 1.39 12.70
N THR A 113 9.49 0.89 12.78
CA THR A 113 9.10 -0.45 12.31
C THR A 113 9.17 -0.56 10.78
N TRP A 114 8.97 0.53 10.06
CA TRP A 114 8.88 0.51 8.62
C TRP A 114 10.23 0.67 7.93
N LYS A 115 10.51 -0.19 6.95
CA LYS A 115 11.72 -0.18 6.11
C LYS A 115 11.35 -0.07 4.64
N PRO A 116 12.14 0.64 3.83
CA PRO A 116 11.90 0.68 2.40
C PRO A 116 12.19 -0.66 1.75
N PHE A 117 11.34 -1.08 0.82
CA PHE A 117 11.67 -2.17 -0.07
C PHE A 117 12.96 -1.87 -0.84
N PRO A 118 13.76 -2.88 -1.18
CA PRO A 118 14.88 -2.70 -2.10
C PRO A 118 14.42 -1.93 -3.34
N GLN A 119 15.23 -0.99 -3.82
CA GLN A 119 14.97 -0.14 -4.99
C GLN A 119 13.87 0.94 -4.80
N ALA A 120 13.12 1.00 -3.68
CA ALA A 120 12.06 1.99 -3.52
C ALA A 120 12.57 3.44 -3.74
N VAL A 121 13.66 3.81 -3.10
CA VAL A 121 14.29 5.14 -3.25
C VAL A 121 14.78 5.36 -4.69
N GLU A 122 15.42 4.35 -5.28
CA GLU A 122 15.95 4.40 -6.64
C GLU A 122 14.83 4.65 -7.66
N VAL A 123 13.76 3.87 -7.57
CA VAL A 123 12.60 3.99 -8.47
C VAL A 123 11.93 5.36 -8.34
N LEU A 124 11.73 5.88 -7.13
CA LEU A 124 11.16 7.22 -6.97
C LEU A 124 12.05 8.30 -7.58
N ARG A 125 13.37 8.20 -7.42
CA ARG A 125 14.33 9.10 -8.06
C ARG A 125 14.24 9.03 -9.59
N ASP A 126 14.21 7.84 -10.17
CA ASP A 126 14.19 7.62 -11.61
C ASP A 126 12.88 8.11 -12.25
N LEU A 127 11.74 7.86 -11.60
CA LEU A 127 10.45 8.40 -12.04
C LEU A 127 10.43 9.93 -12.03
N ARG A 128 10.99 10.56 -10.98
CA ARG A 128 11.12 12.03 -10.95
C ARG A 128 12.05 12.55 -12.04
N ALA A 129 13.18 11.88 -12.26
CA ALA A 129 14.11 12.25 -13.33
C ALA A 129 13.47 12.13 -14.73
N ALA A 130 12.53 11.19 -14.91
CA ALA A 130 11.71 11.05 -16.11
C ALA A 130 10.55 12.07 -16.20
N GLY A 131 10.44 13.00 -15.23
CA GLY A 131 9.46 14.09 -15.23
C GLY A 131 8.09 13.72 -14.67
N TYR A 132 7.95 12.59 -13.95
CA TYR A 132 6.72 12.29 -13.23
C TYR A 132 6.65 13.05 -11.91
N ARG A 133 5.44 13.51 -11.56
CA ARG A 133 5.13 14.02 -10.23
C ARG A 133 4.65 12.88 -9.36
N LEU A 134 5.21 12.76 -8.15
CA LEU A 134 4.96 11.61 -7.29
C LEU A 134 4.19 12.01 -6.04
N GLY A 135 3.24 11.17 -5.66
CA GLY A 135 2.52 11.27 -4.40
C GLY A 135 2.27 9.90 -3.78
N VAL A 136 1.78 9.88 -2.56
CA VAL A 136 1.30 8.65 -1.93
C VAL A 136 -0.17 8.77 -1.54
N ILE A 137 -0.87 7.62 -1.61
CA ILE A 137 -2.23 7.42 -1.10
C ILE A 137 -2.20 6.18 -0.21
N SER A 138 -2.36 6.36 1.09
CA SER A 138 -2.21 5.25 2.04
C SER A 138 -3.33 5.21 3.08
N ASN A 139 -3.78 3.99 3.39
CA ASN A 139 -4.58 3.73 4.57
C ASN A 139 -3.62 3.70 5.76
N ALA A 140 -3.53 4.80 6.50
CA ALA A 140 -2.53 4.98 7.54
C ALA A 140 -2.96 5.99 8.61
N THR A 141 -2.25 5.98 9.72
CA THR A 141 -2.34 6.97 10.79
C THR A 141 -1.53 8.23 10.46
N PRO A 142 -1.63 9.32 11.22
CA PRO A 142 -0.85 10.54 11.02
C PRO A 142 0.66 10.35 11.11
N THR A 143 1.14 9.23 11.69
CA THR A 143 2.58 8.89 11.77
C THR A 143 3.23 8.63 10.42
N LEU A 144 2.42 8.46 9.35
CA LEU A 144 2.90 8.21 7.99
C LEU A 144 3.93 9.24 7.52
N VAL A 145 3.71 10.52 7.79
CA VAL A 145 4.62 11.60 7.35
C VAL A 145 6.01 11.41 7.97
N GLU A 146 6.07 11.09 9.26
CA GLU A 146 7.34 10.83 9.95
C GLU A 146 7.98 9.54 9.43
N THR A 147 7.19 8.51 9.17
CA THR A 147 7.66 7.25 8.55
C THR A 147 8.32 7.50 7.20
N LEU A 148 7.69 8.25 6.32
CA LEU A 148 8.25 8.61 5.00
C LEU A 148 9.53 9.44 5.13
N ARG A 149 9.62 10.33 6.12
CA ARG A 149 10.81 11.11 6.38
C ARG A 149 11.97 10.23 6.86
N ARG A 150 11.73 9.34 7.82
CA ARG A 150 12.73 8.43 8.40
C ARG A 150 13.26 7.41 7.39
N THR A 151 12.41 6.98 6.46
CA THR A 151 12.78 6.01 5.42
C THR A 151 13.44 6.68 4.19
N GLY A 152 13.59 8.01 4.19
CA GLY A 152 14.22 8.74 3.10
C GLY A 152 13.36 8.89 1.84
N LEU A 153 12.07 8.56 1.92
CA LEU A 153 11.15 8.64 0.76
C LEU A 153 10.55 10.04 0.59
N ALA A 154 10.37 10.78 1.69
CA ALA A 154 9.70 12.09 1.67
C ALA A 154 10.27 13.10 0.63
N PRO A 155 11.60 13.21 0.38
CA PRO A 155 12.12 14.16 -0.59
C PRO A 155 11.67 13.94 -2.04
N TYR A 156 11.17 12.77 -2.37
CA TYR A 156 10.71 12.41 -3.72
C TYR A 156 9.21 12.66 -3.92
N LEU A 157 8.47 12.87 -2.85
CA LEU A 157 7.00 12.95 -2.85
C LEU A 157 6.54 14.41 -2.79
N GLU A 158 5.65 14.80 -3.69
CA GLU A 158 5.05 16.14 -3.68
C GLU A 158 3.79 16.21 -2.82
N THR A 159 3.06 15.10 -2.73
CA THR A 159 1.84 15.01 -1.94
C THR A 159 1.79 13.73 -1.12
N VAL A 160 1.27 13.86 0.09
CA VAL A 160 0.95 12.74 0.98
C VAL A 160 -0.55 12.80 1.28
N THR A 161 -1.26 11.73 0.97
CA THR A 161 -2.68 11.59 1.26
C THR A 161 -2.89 10.38 2.16
N CYS A 162 -3.28 10.66 3.38
CA CYS A 162 -3.48 9.68 4.43
C CYS A 162 -4.98 9.53 4.73
N SER A 163 -5.46 8.32 4.96
CA SER A 163 -6.87 8.06 5.29
C SER A 163 -7.31 8.78 6.56
N SER A 164 -6.41 8.92 7.55
CA SER A 164 -6.68 9.65 8.78
C SER A 164 -7.02 11.12 8.56
N ASP A 165 -6.39 11.78 7.54
CA ASP A 165 -6.64 13.19 7.25
C ASP A 165 -7.93 13.39 6.46
N ILE A 166 -8.33 12.37 5.68
CA ILE A 166 -9.46 12.46 4.75
C ILE A 166 -10.76 11.98 5.37
N GLY A 167 -10.66 11.13 6.41
CA GLY A 167 -11.81 10.43 6.97
C GLY A 167 -12.42 9.43 5.96
N ALA A 168 -11.59 8.82 5.12
CA ALA A 168 -11.99 7.77 4.20
C ALA A 168 -10.76 6.95 3.79
N GLU A 169 -10.92 5.63 3.77
CA GLU A 169 -9.90 4.67 3.36
C GLU A 169 -10.09 4.22 1.92
N LYS A 170 -9.01 3.77 1.28
CA LYS A 170 -9.10 2.95 0.06
C LYS A 170 -9.89 1.68 0.39
N PRO A 171 -10.85 1.25 -0.46
CA PRO A 171 -11.11 1.66 -1.84
C PRO A 171 -12.11 2.82 -2.00
N HIS A 172 -12.47 3.57 -0.95
CA HIS A 172 -13.46 4.64 -1.08
C HIS A 172 -12.95 5.76 -2.01
N PRO A 173 -13.71 6.19 -3.05
CA PRO A 173 -13.25 7.17 -4.04
C PRO A 173 -12.79 8.51 -3.47
N LYS A 174 -13.32 8.92 -2.31
CA LYS A 174 -13.00 10.19 -1.65
C LYS A 174 -11.50 10.38 -1.42
N ILE A 175 -10.76 9.33 -1.02
CA ILE A 175 -9.32 9.45 -0.74
C ILE A 175 -8.53 9.68 -2.04
N PHE A 176 -8.90 9.02 -3.14
CA PHE A 176 -8.27 9.21 -4.45
C PHE A 176 -8.57 10.61 -5.01
N HIS A 177 -9.84 11.06 -4.93
CA HIS A 177 -10.21 12.41 -5.37
C HIS A 177 -9.50 13.50 -4.55
N ALA A 178 -9.31 13.28 -3.25
CA ALA A 178 -8.52 14.18 -2.42
C ALA A 178 -7.06 14.23 -2.86
N ALA A 179 -6.47 13.09 -3.23
CA ALA A 179 -5.08 13.01 -3.68
C ALA A 179 -4.87 13.75 -5.01
N VAL A 180 -5.71 13.49 -6.02
CA VAL A 180 -5.60 14.18 -7.31
C VAL A 180 -5.92 15.67 -7.19
N GLY A 181 -6.87 16.05 -6.32
CA GLY A 181 -7.17 17.45 -6.02
C GLY A 181 -6.00 18.18 -5.37
N ARG A 182 -5.31 17.54 -4.41
CA ARG A 182 -4.08 18.09 -3.78
C ARG A 182 -2.94 18.25 -4.78
N ALA A 183 -2.82 17.33 -5.74
CA ALA A 183 -1.80 17.37 -6.76
C ALA A 183 -2.14 18.31 -7.93
N GLY A 184 -3.37 18.80 -8.03
CA GLY A 184 -3.83 19.64 -9.13
C GLY A 184 -3.86 18.92 -10.47
N VAL A 185 -4.19 17.61 -10.48
CA VAL A 185 -4.20 16.77 -11.68
C VAL A 185 -5.57 16.12 -11.88
N PRO A 186 -6.09 16.04 -13.11
CA PRO A 186 -7.31 15.28 -13.37
C PRO A 186 -7.05 13.78 -13.25
N PRO A 187 -8.03 12.98 -12.78
CA PRO A 187 -7.86 11.55 -12.50
C PRO A 187 -7.29 10.75 -13.66
N GLU A 188 -7.71 11.02 -14.91
CA GLU A 188 -7.29 10.34 -16.13
C GLU A 188 -5.81 10.57 -16.51
N LYS A 189 -5.14 11.55 -15.89
CA LYS A 189 -3.68 11.78 -16.03
C LYS A 189 -2.86 11.24 -14.88
N ALA A 190 -3.48 10.49 -14.01
CA ALA A 190 -2.85 9.89 -12.85
C ALA A 190 -2.93 8.36 -12.90
N VAL A 191 -1.88 7.69 -12.41
CA VAL A 191 -1.88 6.26 -12.15
C VAL A 191 -1.66 6.01 -10.66
N HIS A 192 -2.40 5.08 -10.08
CA HIS A 192 -2.15 4.56 -8.74
C HIS A 192 -1.53 3.17 -8.82
N VAL A 193 -0.51 2.94 -8.00
CA VAL A 193 0.22 1.67 -7.92
C VAL A 193 0.18 1.18 -6.47
N GLY A 194 -0.32 -0.03 -6.25
CA GLY A 194 -0.38 -0.64 -4.92
C GLY A 194 -0.51 -2.15 -5.00
N ASP A 195 -0.42 -2.82 -3.86
CA ASP A 195 -0.39 -4.29 -3.76
C ASP A 195 -1.77 -4.91 -3.47
N SER A 196 -2.76 -4.11 -3.09
CA SER A 196 -4.11 -4.60 -2.83
C SER A 196 -5.02 -4.48 -4.06
N TYR A 197 -5.53 -5.64 -4.53
CA TYR A 197 -6.47 -5.64 -5.65
C TYR A 197 -7.72 -4.79 -5.37
N GLU A 198 -8.34 -4.96 -4.20
CA GLU A 198 -9.57 -4.23 -3.83
C GLU A 198 -9.29 -2.76 -3.46
N ALA A 199 -8.34 -2.54 -2.55
CA ALA A 199 -8.09 -1.20 -2.03
C ALA A 199 -7.44 -0.28 -3.07
N ASP A 200 -6.38 -0.77 -3.75
CA ASP A 200 -5.60 0.04 -4.67
C ASP A 200 -6.11 -0.02 -6.09
N TYR A 201 -6.16 -1.25 -6.67
CA TYR A 201 -6.48 -1.37 -8.09
C TYR A 201 -7.94 -0.99 -8.37
N LEU A 202 -8.91 -1.66 -7.75
CA LEU A 202 -10.33 -1.36 -7.97
C LEU A 202 -10.72 0.01 -7.40
N GLY A 203 -10.16 0.41 -6.26
CA GLY A 203 -10.40 1.72 -5.66
C GLY A 203 -10.01 2.87 -6.59
N ALA A 204 -8.80 2.83 -7.16
CA ALA A 204 -8.30 3.83 -8.10
C ALA A 204 -9.13 3.85 -9.39
N ARG A 205 -9.45 2.68 -9.94
CA ARG A 205 -10.29 2.56 -11.16
C ARG A 205 -11.67 3.15 -10.97
N ARG A 206 -12.31 2.90 -9.83
CA ARG A 206 -13.63 3.49 -9.49
C ARG A 206 -13.56 5.02 -9.33
N ALA A 207 -12.41 5.55 -8.95
CA ALA A 207 -12.18 6.99 -8.83
C ALA A 207 -11.73 7.66 -10.14
N GLY A 208 -11.63 6.91 -11.25
CA GLY A 208 -11.26 7.42 -12.57
C GLY A 208 -9.76 7.49 -12.84
N LEU A 209 -8.91 7.00 -11.93
CA LEU A 209 -7.47 6.90 -12.16
C LEU A 209 -7.14 5.65 -12.98
N HIS A 210 -5.98 5.67 -13.63
CA HIS A 210 -5.34 4.43 -14.06
C HIS A 210 -4.82 3.67 -12.84
N ALA A 211 -4.68 2.34 -12.97
CA ALA A 211 -4.19 1.52 -11.86
C ALA A 211 -3.25 0.41 -12.36
N LEU A 212 -2.21 0.14 -11.59
CA LEU A 212 -1.31 -1.00 -11.73
C LEU A 212 -1.28 -1.76 -10.39
N LEU A 213 -1.52 -3.07 -10.47
CA LEU A 213 -1.40 -3.92 -9.30
C LEU A 213 0.03 -4.43 -9.15
N LEU A 214 0.61 -4.27 -7.97
CA LEU A 214 1.93 -4.80 -7.65
C LEU A 214 1.80 -6.20 -7.05
N CYS A 215 2.15 -7.22 -7.82
CA CYS A 215 2.04 -8.64 -7.45
C CYS A 215 3.43 -9.27 -7.31
N ARG A 216 4.07 -9.17 -6.13
CA ARG A 216 5.44 -9.68 -5.94
C ARG A 216 5.55 -11.20 -5.97
N GLU A 217 4.62 -11.90 -5.34
CA GLU A 217 4.70 -13.34 -5.10
C GLU A 217 3.68 -14.15 -5.89
N ALA A 218 2.51 -13.60 -6.15
CA ALA A 218 1.41 -14.30 -6.81
C ALA A 218 0.94 -13.58 -8.08
N ALA A 219 0.29 -14.30 -8.97
CA ALA A 219 -0.44 -13.69 -10.06
C ALA A 219 -1.67 -12.91 -9.52
N PRO A 220 -2.15 -11.87 -10.23
CA PRO A 220 -3.35 -11.16 -9.81
C PRO A 220 -4.55 -12.12 -9.77
N PRO A 221 -5.53 -11.89 -8.85
CA PRO A 221 -6.69 -12.75 -8.68
C PRO A 221 -7.57 -12.83 -9.93
N VAL A 222 -7.52 -11.77 -10.74
CA VAL A 222 -8.14 -11.71 -12.07
C VAL A 222 -7.17 -11.03 -13.04
N PRO A 223 -7.24 -11.29 -14.35
CA PRO A 223 -6.40 -10.61 -15.33
C PRO A 223 -6.58 -9.08 -15.27
N CYS A 224 -5.52 -8.38 -14.88
CA CYS A 224 -5.49 -6.92 -14.83
C CYS A 224 -4.06 -6.40 -15.08
N PRO A 225 -3.89 -5.13 -15.48
CA PRO A 225 -2.59 -4.48 -15.54
C PRO A 225 -1.82 -4.64 -14.23
N SER A 226 -0.68 -5.32 -14.28
CA SER A 226 0.10 -5.64 -13.08
C SER A 226 1.59 -5.65 -13.36
N ILE A 227 2.36 -5.42 -12.32
CA ILE A 227 3.83 -5.48 -12.29
C ILE A 227 4.27 -6.39 -11.14
N ARG A 228 5.48 -6.95 -11.23
CA ARG A 228 6.04 -7.84 -10.19
C ARG A 228 7.02 -7.14 -9.27
N SER A 229 7.49 -5.96 -9.63
CA SER A 229 8.47 -5.21 -8.82
C SER A 229 8.36 -3.71 -9.09
N LEU A 230 8.92 -2.91 -8.19
CA LEU A 230 9.10 -1.48 -8.42
C LEU A 230 10.07 -1.20 -9.59
N GLY A 231 11.04 -2.10 -9.83
CA GLY A 231 11.93 -2.00 -10.99
C GLY A 231 11.19 -2.12 -12.31
N GLU A 232 10.19 -3.01 -12.41
CA GLU A 232 9.30 -3.07 -13.58
C GLU A 232 8.47 -1.80 -13.75
N LEU A 233 8.01 -1.17 -12.65
CA LEU A 233 7.34 0.13 -12.72
C LEU A 233 8.24 1.19 -13.37
N SER A 234 9.50 1.27 -12.90
CA SER A 234 10.47 2.19 -13.48
C SER A 234 10.67 1.92 -14.97
N ALA A 235 10.96 0.69 -15.34
CA ALA A 235 11.15 0.30 -16.75
C ALA A 235 9.93 0.64 -17.61
N LEU A 236 8.72 0.33 -17.15
CA LEU A 236 7.46 0.60 -17.86
C LEU A 236 7.26 2.11 -18.09
N LEU A 237 7.52 2.93 -17.09
CA LEU A 237 7.25 4.37 -17.16
C LEU A 237 8.39 5.17 -17.79
N THR A 238 9.66 4.73 -17.68
CA THR A 238 10.82 5.45 -18.21
C THR A 238 11.22 4.98 -19.60
N GLY A 239 11.06 3.69 -19.92
CA GLY A 239 11.45 3.10 -21.21
C GLY A 239 10.75 3.68 -22.44
N GLY A 240 9.57 4.28 -22.28
CA GLY A 240 8.83 4.92 -23.38
C GLY A 240 9.16 6.40 -23.60
N ARG A 241 9.91 7.06 -22.73
CA ARG A 241 10.24 8.50 -22.82
C ARG A 241 11.61 8.79 -23.42
N SER A 242 12.45 7.80 -23.64
CA SER A 242 13.81 7.99 -24.23
C SER A 242 13.81 8.16 -25.76
N GLN A 243 12.66 8.25 -26.42
CA GLN A 243 12.53 8.38 -27.89
C GLN A 243 11.76 9.64 -28.34
N GLN A 244 11.73 10.70 -27.53
CA GLN A 244 11.23 12.01 -27.98
C GLN A 244 12.26 13.09 -27.81
#